data_aef0699d17e9dc5d00d9b775dbe4bd1b
#
_entry.id   aef0699d17e9dc5d00d9b775dbe4bd1b
#
_cell.length_a   1.000
_cell.length_b   1.000
_cell.length_c   1.000
_cell.angle_alpha   90.00
_cell.angle_beta   90.00
_cell.angle_gamma   90.00
#
_symmetry.space_group_name_H-M   'P 1'
#
loop_
_entity.id
_entity.type
_entity.pdbx_description
1 polymer ?
#
loop_
_entity_poly.entity_id
_entity_poly.type
_entity_poly.pdbx_seq_one_letter_code
_entity_poly.pdbx_strand_id
1 'polypeptide(L)'
;MDNKMLSEALISMLGAGNVRTGELMKTHTTFRIGGAADYYVTPQAEKQIADVIAFLKKSDIKYIVIGNGSNILVSDEGFRGVVVELGDGFSDYEFLQDSQDNSDEVLVKASAGMKLTRLGNQLAANGIAGFEFATGIPGCIGGAVRMNAGALSLIHIS
;
A
#
# COMPACT_ATOMS: atom_id res chain seq x y z
N MET A 1 20.64 -12.11 -11.89
CA MET A 1 21.36 -11.63 -10.69
C MET A 1 21.34 -12.73 -9.65
N ASP A 2 22.47 -12.98 -8.98
CA ASP A 2 22.54 -13.96 -7.88
C ASP A 2 21.70 -13.47 -6.67
N ASN A 3 21.06 -14.41 -5.98
CA ASN A 3 20.21 -14.10 -4.80
C ASN A 3 20.95 -13.34 -3.70
N LYS A 4 22.26 -13.64 -3.52
CA LYS A 4 23.07 -12.94 -2.55
C LYS A 4 23.25 -11.46 -2.91
N MET A 5 23.58 -11.16 -4.16
CA MET A 5 23.74 -9.81 -4.66
C MET A 5 22.42 -9.00 -4.57
N LEU A 6 21.29 -9.65 -4.86
CA LEU A 6 19.98 -9.01 -4.72
C LEU A 6 19.67 -8.66 -3.25
N SER A 7 19.93 -9.60 -2.35
CA SER A 7 19.73 -9.37 -0.90
C SER A 7 20.59 -8.21 -0.40
N GLU A 8 21.88 -8.20 -0.73
CA GLU A 8 22.80 -7.13 -0.32
C GLU A 8 22.38 -5.76 -0.87
N ALA A 9 21.93 -5.69 -2.12
CA ALA A 9 21.44 -4.47 -2.74
C ALA A 9 20.17 -3.95 -2.04
N LEU A 10 19.18 -4.81 -1.79
CA LEU A 10 17.95 -4.45 -1.09
C LEU A 10 18.24 -3.96 0.35
N ILE A 11 19.12 -4.67 1.07
CA ILE A 11 19.53 -4.29 2.43
C ILE A 11 20.27 -2.94 2.43
N SER A 12 21.11 -2.69 1.45
CA SER A 12 21.82 -1.40 1.31
C SER A 12 20.86 -0.23 1.09
N MET A 13 19.77 -0.44 0.33
CA MET A 13 18.77 0.61 0.05
C MET A 13 17.79 0.84 1.20
N LEU A 14 17.41 -0.23 1.91
CA LEU A 14 16.28 -0.21 2.83
C LEU A 14 16.67 -0.41 4.30
N GLY A 15 17.86 -0.94 4.57
CA GLY A 15 18.26 -1.44 5.87
C GLY A 15 17.81 -2.88 6.12
N ALA A 16 18.58 -3.64 6.89
CA ALA A 16 18.35 -5.07 7.13
C ALA A 16 16.97 -5.37 7.77
N GLY A 17 16.47 -4.49 8.63
CA GLY A 17 15.17 -4.67 9.28
C GLY A 17 13.95 -4.57 8.35
N ASN A 18 14.14 -4.02 7.15
CA ASN A 18 13.09 -3.81 6.17
C ASN A 18 13.16 -4.79 4.99
N VAL A 19 13.99 -5.83 5.07
CA VAL A 19 14.16 -6.87 4.05
C VAL A 19 14.01 -8.24 4.68
N ARG A 20 13.04 -9.01 4.23
CA ARG A 20 12.80 -10.39 4.66
C ARG A 20 12.92 -11.32 3.47
N THR A 21 13.48 -12.49 3.66
CA THR A 21 13.60 -13.54 2.65
C THR A 21 12.73 -14.73 3.01
N GLY A 22 12.09 -15.33 2.02
CA GLY A 22 11.21 -16.48 2.25
C GLY A 22 9.98 -16.15 3.11
N GLU A 23 9.50 -14.92 3.06
CA GLU A 23 8.39 -14.44 3.88
C GLU A 23 7.06 -15.03 3.43
N LEU A 24 6.32 -15.63 4.36
CA LEU A 24 5.05 -16.30 4.07
C LEU A 24 3.94 -15.29 3.77
N MET A 25 3.46 -15.26 2.55
CA MET A 25 2.43 -14.32 2.10
C MET A 25 1.08 -14.49 2.80
N LYS A 26 0.77 -15.69 3.33
CA LYS A 26 -0.44 -15.91 4.14
C LYS A 26 -0.55 -14.99 5.38
N THR A 27 0.56 -14.47 5.88
CA THR A 27 0.57 -13.52 7.01
C THR A 27 0.30 -12.09 6.58
N HIS A 28 0.36 -11.81 5.26
CA HIS A 28 0.21 -10.49 4.64
C HIS A 28 -1.01 -10.39 3.73
N THR A 29 -1.90 -11.39 3.74
CA THR A 29 -3.14 -11.38 2.98
C THR A 29 -4.34 -11.60 3.87
N THR A 30 -5.47 -10.93 3.54
CA THR A 30 -6.72 -11.11 4.28
C THR A 30 -7.26 -12.53 4.15
N PHE A 31 -7.03 -13.18 3.02
CA PHE A 31 -7.41 -14.57 2.78
C PHE A 31 -6.60 -15.58 3.61
N ARG A 32 -5.47 -15.15 4.20
CA ARG A 32 -4.55 -16.01 4.97
C ARG A 32 -4.07 -17.23 4.20
N ILE A 33 -3.93 -17.09 2.89
CA ILE A 33 -3.43 -18.09 1.94
C ILE A 33 -2.24 -17.49 1.22
N GLY A 34 -1.25 -18.32 0.86
CA GLY A 34 -0.09 -17.97 0.07
C GLY A 34 1.21 -18.49 0.65
N GLY A 35 2.03 -19.08 -0.21
CA GLY A 35 3.38 -19.54 0.07
C GLY A 35 4.37 -18.39 0.22
N ALA A 36 5.65 -18.72 0.26
CA ALA A 36 6.72 -17.75 0.51
C ALA A 36 6.99 -16.85 -0.71
N ALA A 37 7.19 -15.56 -0.46
CA ALA A 37 7.84 -14.66 -1.41
C ALA A 37 9.36 -14.80 -1.28
N ASP A 38 10.09 -14.70 -2.40
CA ASP A 38 11.57 -14.74 -2.34
C ASP A 38 12.10 -13.60 -1.48
N TYR A 39 11.55 -12.40 -1.69
CA TYR A 39 11.84 -11.19 -0.90
C TYR A 39 10.56 -10.44 -0.58
N TYR A 40 10.51 -9.94 0.64
CA TYR A 40 9.48 -9.05 1.13
C TYR A 40 10.13 -7.82 1.71
N VAL A 41 9.80 -6.64 1.19
CA VAL A 41 10.47 -5.39 1.57
C VAL A 41 9.45 -4.33 1.99
N THR A 42 9.81 -3.55 3.02
CA THR A 42 8.98 -2.51 3.62
C THR A 42 9.71 -1.16 3.59
N PRO A 43 9.73 -0.44 2.45
CA PRO A 43 10.29 0.91 2.38
C PRO A 43 9.64 1.83 3.41
N GLN A 44 10.38 2.79 3.94
CA GLN A 44 9.92 3.75 4.95
C GLN A 44 9.86 5.19 4.42
N ALA A 45 10.32 5.43 3.19
CA ALA A 45 10.34 6.74 2.56
C ALA A 45 10.08 6.65 1.05
N GLU A 46 9.50 7.70 0.47
CA GLU A 46 9.21 7.76 -0.98
C GLU A 46 10.45 7.53 -1.84
N LYS A 47 11.58 8.11 -1.43
CA LYS A 47 12.84 7.90 -2.12
C LYS A 47 13.25 6.43 -2.16
N GLN A 48 13.05 5.68 -1.07
CA GLN A 48 13.35 4.25 -1.03
C GLN A 48 12.47 3.45 -1.98
N ILE A 49 11.18 3.81 -2.11
CA ILE A 49 10.29 3.17 -3.10
C ILE A 49 10.83 3.42 -4.51
N ALA A 50 11.14 4.67 -4.83
CA ALA A 50 11.63 5.04 -6.16
C ALA A 50 12.94 4.29 -6.50
N ASP A 51 13.89 4.28 -5.57
CA ASP A 51 15.19 3.62 -5.74
C ASP A 51 15.03 2.10 -5.93
N VAL A 52 14.22 1.43 -5.09
CA VAL A 52 13.95 -0.01 -5.18
C VAL A 52 13.27 -0.36 -6.50
N ILE A 53 12.20 0.35 -6.87
CA ILE A 53 11.48 0.08 -8.12
C ILE A 53 12.37 0.30 -9.34
N ALA A 54 13.16 1.37 -9.36
CA ALA A 54 14.12 1.63 -10.45
C ALA A 54 15.17 0.51 -10.55
N PHE A 55 15.70 0.08 -9.42
CA PHE A 55 16.67 -1.02 -9.35
C PHE A 55 16.05 -2.34 -9.86
N LEU A 56 14.87 -2.72 -9.39
CA LEU A 56 14.19 -3.96 -9.79
C LEU A 56 13.87 -3.98 -11.29
N LYS A 57 13.38 -2.84 -11.84
CA LYS A 57 13.15 -2.68 -13.28
C LYS A 57 14.42 -2.81 -14.10
N LYS A 58 15.50 -2.14 -13.68
CA LYS A 58 16.79 -2.18 -14.38
C LYS A 58 17.40 -3.59 -14.37
N SER A 59 17.14 -4.34 -13.32
CA SER A 59 17.67 -5.70 -13.13
C SER A 59 16.77 -6.80 -13.69
N ASP A 60 15.65 -6.45 -14.34
CA ASP A 60 14.62 -7.36 -14.84
C ASP A 60 14.12 -8.35 -13.78
N ILE A 61 13.93 -7.85 -12.54
CA ILE A 61 13.44 -8.64 -11.43
C ILE A 61 11.93 -8.43 -11.28
N LYS A 62 11.19 -9.55 -11.25
CA LYS A 62 9.75 -9.54 -11.03
C LYS A 62 9.44 -8.96 -9.66
N TYR A 63 8.49 -8.03 -9.60
CA TYR A 63 8.02 -7.46 -8.35
C TYR A 63 6.54 -7.14 -8.40
N ILE A 64 5.96 -7.00 -7.21
CA ILE A 64 4.60 -6.50 -7.00
C ILE A 64 4.61 -5.50 -5.86
N VAL A 65 3.83 -4.41 -6.00
CA VAL A 65 3.59 -3.45 -4.93
C VAL A 65 2.25 -3.76 -4.31
N ILE A 66 2.21 -3.89 -3.00
CA ILE A 66 0.99 -4.18 -2.24
C ILE A 66 0.76 -3.14 -1.14
N GLY A 67 -0.48 -3.01 -0.70
CA GLY A 67 -0.84 -2.40 0.57
C GLY A 67 -1.08 -3.49 1.63
N ASN A 68 -2.19 -3.42 2.35
CA ASN A 68 -2.51 -4.39 3.41
C ASN A 68 -2.99 -5.78 2.91
N GLY A 69 -2.82 -6.12 1.65
CA GLY A 69 -3.11 -7.45 1.11
C GLY A 69 -4.59 -7.88 1.12
N SER A 70 -5.52 -6.92 1.12
CA SER A 70 -6.96 -7.22 1.23
C SER A 70 -7.60 -7.77 -0.04
N ASN A 71 -6.98 -7.55 -1.20
CA ASN A 71 -7.50 -8.01 -2.49
C ASN A 71 -6.42 -8.76 -3.30
N ILE A 72 -5.67 -9.62 -2.64
CA ILE A 72 -4.60 -10.41 -3.25
C ILE A 72 -4.76 -11.86 -2.84
N LEU A 73 -4.72 -12.75 -3.83
CA LEU A 73 -4.59 -14.17 -3.66
C LEU A 73 -3.21 -14.61 -4.14
N VAL A 74 -2.45 -15.23 -3.27
CA VAL A 74 -1.10 -15.73 -3.57
C VAL A 74 -1.13 -17.26 -3.60
N SER A 75 -0.51 -17.86 -4.62
CA SER A 75 -0.38 -19.30 -4.72
C SER A 75 0.39 -19.90 -3.53
N ASP A 76 0.11 -21.16 -3.20
CA ASP A 76 0.86 -21.93 -2.20
C ASP A 76 2.33 -22.14 -2.61
N GLU A 77 2.64 -22.07 -3.90
CA GLU A 77 4.02 -22.06 -4.41
C GLU A 77 4.75 -20.74 -4.10
N GLY A 78 4.02 -19.70 -3.67
CA GLY A 78 4.54 -18.41 -3.31
C GLY A 78 4.75 -17.46 -4.49
N PHE A 79 5.58 -16.44 -4.29
CA PHE A 79 5.89 -15.43 -5.29
C PHE A 79 7.38 -15.39 -5.59
N ARG A 80 7.75 -15.73 -6.83
CA ARG A 80 9.15 -15.67 -7.29
C ARG A 80 9.49 -14.24 -7.69
N GLY A 81 10.11 -13.50 -6.76
CA GLY A 81 10.44 -12.09 -6.93
C GLY A 81 10.36 -11.28 -5.64
N VAL A 82 10.18 -9.97 -5.77
CA VAL A 82 10.16 -9.02 -4.66
C VAL A 82 8.74 -8.49 -4.42
N VAL A 83 8.23 -8.67 -3.21
CA VAL A 83 7.00 -8.00 -2.75
C VAL A 83 7.39 -6.71 -2.03
N VAL A 84 6.86 -5.58 -2.49
CA VAL A 84 7.09 -4.25 -1.91
C VAL A 84 5.81 -3.83 -1.19
N GLU A 85 5.82 -3.80 0.12
CA GLU A 85 4.68 -3.34 0.92
C GLU A 85 4.76 -1.85 1.21
N LEU A 86 3.67 -1.13 0.91
CA LEU A 86 3.44 0.24 1.39
C LEU A 86 2.64 0.17 2.68
N GLY A 87 3.37 0.03 3.79
CA GLY A 87 2.79 -0.12 5.12
C GLY A 87 2.72 1.18 5.92
N ASP A 88 3.00 1.09 7.22
CA ASP A 88 2.84 2.18 8.19
C ASP A 88 3.69 3.43 7.89
N GLY A 89 4.82 3.30 7.20
CA GLY A 89 5.64 4.43 6.72
C GLY A 89 4.92 5.34 5.72
N PHE A 90 3.78 4.93 5.18
CA PHE A 90 2.97 5.66 4.20
C PHE A 90 1.51 5.77 4.65
N SER A 91 1.27 6.07 5.94
CA SER A 91 -0.08 6.12 6.53
C SER A 91 -0.46 7.51 7.04
N ASP A 92 0.20 8.55 6.56
CA ASP A 92 -0.08 9.94 6.92
C ASP A 92 -1.15 10.57 6.06
N TYR A 93 -1.78 11.62 6.56
CA TYR A 93 -2.69 12.48 5.81
C TYR A 93 -2.55 13.93 6.29
N GLU A 94 -2.91 14.87 5.44
CA GLU A 94 -2.96 16.29 5.75
C GLU A 94 -4.16 16.96 5.08
N PHE A 95 -4.73 17.95 5.75
CA PHE A 95 -5.71 18.85 5.14
C PHE A 95 -4.96 19.95 4.39
N LEU A 96 -5.25 20.07 3.10
CA LEU A 96 -4.71 21.15 2.29
C LEU A 96 -5.65 22.36 2.42
N GLN A 97 -5.12 23.49 2.88
CA GLN A 97 -5.88 24.74 2.89
C GLN A 97 -5.91 25.28 1.45
N ASP A 98 -7.08 25.25 0.84
CA ASP A 98 -7.29 26.01 -0.40
C ASP A 98 -7.70 27.45 -0.01
N SER A 99 -6.74 28.36 -0.15
CA SER A 99 -6.92 29.77 0.25
C SER A 99 -7.70 30.58 -0.80
N GLN A 100 -8.22 29.97 -1.85
CA GLN A 100 -8.84 30.69 -2.98
C GLN A 100 -10.26 30.22 -3.34
N ASP A 101 -10.79 29.18 -2.73
CA ASP A 101 -12.12 28.68 -3.07
C ASP A 101 -13.09 28.80 -1.88
N ASN A 102 -14.24 29.48 -2.11
CA ASN A 102 -15.37 29.56 -1.17
C ASN A 102 -16.22 28.25 -1.24
N SER A 103 -15.64 27.14 -1.64
CA SER A 103 -16.36 25.85 -1.69
C SER A 103 -16.43 25.23 -0.30
N ASP A 104 -17.55 24.56 0.00
CA ASP A 104 -17.70 23.73 1.19
C ASP A 104 -16.85 22.42 1.09
N GLU A 105 -15.95 22.35 0.13
CA GLU A 105 -15.09 21.18 -0.11
C GLU A 105 -13.78 21.28 0.67
N VAL A 106 -13.35 20.14 1.21
CA VAL A 106 -12.08 20.00 1.92
C VAL A 106 -11.14 19.12 1.11
N LEU A 107 -10.02 19.68 0.71
CA LEU A 107 -8.99 18.92 0.02
C LEU A 107 -8.10 18.18 1.01
N VAL A 108 -8.01 16.85 0.86
CA VAL A 108 -7.24 15.98 1.74
C VAL A 108 -6.17 15.25 0.93
N LYS A 109 -4.91 15.42 1.32
CA LYS A 109 -3.81 14.62 0.81
C LYS A 109 -3.59 13.44 1.75
N ALA A 110 -3.61 12.22 1.22
CA ALA A 110 -3.39 11.01 1.98
C ALA A 110 -2.35 10.10 1.31
N SER A 111 -1.48 9.51 2.13
CA SER A 111 -0.47 8.58 1.67
C SER A 111 -1.07 7.25 1.21
N ALA A 112 -0.42 6.56 0.28
CA ALA A 112 -0.93 5.35 -0.36
C ALA A 112 -1.17 4.17 0.59
N GLY A 113 -0.40 4.06 1.67
CA GLY A 113 -0.56 3.03 2.71
C GLY A 113 -1.62 3.35 3.77
N MET A 114 -2.19 4.57 3.77
CA MET A 114 -3.26 4.96 4.70
C MET A 114 -4.48 4.06 4.53
N LYS A 115 -4.96 3.48 5.64
CA LYS A 115 -6.16 2.65 5.64
C LYS A 115 -7.40 3.49 5.40
N LEU A 116 -8.28 3.06 4.49
CA LEU A 116 -9.55 3.74 4.18
C LEU A 116 -10.41 3.97 5.42
N THR A 117 -10.58 2.93 6.24
CA THR A 117 -11.34 3.02 7.50
C THR A 117 -10.75 4.06 8.47
N ARG A 118 -9.41 4.10 8.58
CA ARG A 118 -8.74 5.07 9.46
C ARG A 118 -8.94 6.49 8.95
N LEU A 119 -8.77 6.73 7.65
CA LEU A 119 -9.00 8.04 7.06
C LEU A 119 -10.45 8.48 7.25
N GLY A 120 -11.42 7.63 6.92
CA GLY A 120 -12.83 7.96 7.09
C GLY A 120 -13.22 8.31 8.53
N ASN A 121 -12.71 7.57 9.52
CA ASN A 121 -12.92 7.88 10.93
C ASN A 121 -12.31 9.24 11.32
N GLN A 122 -11.14 9.59 10.79
CA GLN A 122 -10.49 10.87 11.03
C GLN A 122 -11.29 12.03 10.39
N LEU A 123 -11.77 11.83 9.16
CA LEU A 123 -12.61 12.84 8.48
C LEU A 123 -13.91 13.06 9.24
N ALA A 124 -14.61 12.00 9.64
CA ALA A 124 -15.82 12.09 10.43
C ALA A 124 -15.61 12.79 11.79
N ALA A 125 -14.50 12.49 12.47
CA ALA A 125 -14.14 13.15 13.72
C ALA A 125 -13.88 14.66 13.57
N ASN A 126 -13.53 15.11 12.37
CA ASN A 126 -13.35 16.52 11.99
C ASN A 126 -14.60 17.13 11.34
N GLY A 127 -15.74 16.44 11.34
CA GLY A 127 -16.99 16.92 10.76
C GLY A 127 -17.02 16.97 9.23
N ILE A 128 -16.10 16.25 8.57
CA ILE A 128 -16.00 16.21 7.11
C ILE A 128 -16.79 15.00 6.59
N ALA A 129 -17.81 15.28 5.79
CA ALA A 129 -18.70 14.32 5.16
C ALA A 129 -18.21 13.93 3.76
N GLY A 130 -18.82 12.88 3.16
CA GLY A 130 -18.61 12.49 1.76
C GLY A 130 -17.61 11.35 1.55
N PHE A 131 -16.97 10.84 2.62
CA PHE A 131 -16.03 9.71 2.54
C PHE A 131 -16.54 8.45 3.27
N GLU A 132 -17.78 8.45 3.75
CA GLU A 132 -18.37 7.38 4.57
C GLU A 132 -18.38 6.05 3.83
N PHE A 133 -18.61 6.09 2.51
CA PHE A 133 -18.63 4.91 1.65
C PHE A 133 -17.34 4.08 1.72
N ALA A 134 -16.21 4.74 1.95
CA ALA A 134 -14.91 4.10 1.97
C ALA A 134 -14.60 3.38 3.29
N THR A 135 -15.30 3.72 4.38
CA THR A 135 -15.03 3.16 5.71
C THR A 135 -15.31 1.66 5.80
N GLY A 136 -16.22 1.14 5.00
CA GLY A 136 -16.55 -0.28 4.90
C GLY A 136 -15.64 -1.09 3.97
N ILE A 137 -14.73 -0.44 3.23
CA ILE A 137 -13.84 -1.11 2.28
C ILE A 137 -12.54 -1.49 3.00
N PRO A 138 -12.24 -2.80 3.14
CA PRO A 138 -10.97 -3.22 3.71
C PRO A 138 -9.84 -2.93 2.70
N GLY A 139 -8.95 -2.02 3.05
CA GLY A 139 -7.86 -1.66 2.13
C GLY A 139 -7.14 -0.39 2.53
N CYS A 140 -6.16 -0.02 1.73
CA CYS A 140 -5.46 1.25 1.81
C CYS A 140 -5.76 2.12 0.57
N ILE A 141 -5.51 3.41 0.67
CA ILE A 141 -5.78 4.41 -0.39
C ILE A 141 -5.16 3.98 -1.73
N GLY A 142 -3.87 3.64 -1.77
CA GLY A 142 -3.20 3.25 -3.01
C GLY A 142 -3.79 1.98 -3.63
N GLY A 143 -4.15 0.99 -2.80
CA GLY A 143 -4.83 -0.22 -3.25
C GLY A 143 -6.23 0.07 -3.81
N ALA A 144 -7.00 0.93 -3.13
CA ALA A 144 -8.33 1.33 -3.56
C ALA A 144 -8.29 2.07 -4.91
N VAL A 145 -7.39 3.04 -5.06
CA VAL A 145 -7.20 3.76 -6.33
C VAL A 145 -6.78 2.80 -7.45
N ARG A 146 -5.84 1.91 -7.20
CA ARG A 146 -5.36 0.93 -8.19
C ARG A 146 -6.46 -0.02 -8.66
N MET A 147 -7.36 -0.41 -7.75
CA MET A 147 -8.46 -1.35 -8.02
C MET A 147 -9.75 -0.67 -8.42
N ASN A 148 -9.79 0.66 -8.46
CA ASN A 148 -11.02 1.43 -8.64
C ASN A 148 -12.11 0.93 -7.68
N ALA A 149 -11.74 0.83 -6.39
CA ALA A 149 -12.58 0.19 -5.40
C ALA A 149 -13.85 1.02 -5.13
N GLY A 150 -14.99 0.36 -5.19
CA GLY A 150 -16.28 0.90 -4.84
C GLY A 150 -17.02 -0.06 -3.90
N ALA A 151 -17.91 0.46 -3.07
CA ALA A 151 -18.80 -0.36 -2.29
C ALA A 151 -20.00 -0.78 -3.15
N LEU A 152 -20.36 -2.07 -3.11
CA LEU A 152 -21.50 -2.62 -3.87
C LEU A 152 -22.86 -2.01 -3.48
N SER A 153 -22.92 -1.25 -2.39
CA SER A 153 -24.15 -0.60 -1.88
C SER A 153 -24.22 0.90 -2.17
N LEU A 154 -23.33 1.46 -2.98
CA LEU A 154 -23.48 2.83 -3.48
C LEU A 154 -24.55 2.85 -4.59
N ILE A 155 -25.79 2.55 -4.19
CA ILE A 155 -26.95 2.99 -4.93
C ILE A 155 -26.99 4.50 -4.72
N HIS A 156 -26.82 5.23 -5.80
CA HIS A 156 -27.04 6.67 -5.84
C HIS A 156 -28.49 6.92 -5.42
N ILE A 157 -28.69 7.34 -4.17
CA ILE A 157 -29.96 7.91 -3.73
C ILE A 157 -29.86 9.38 -4.06
N SER A 158 -30.38 9.76 -5.22
CA SER A 158 -30.63 11.15 -5.61
C SER A 158 -31.86 11.68 -4.91
#